data_5feee77bc3fe81a2cdb616fc23ccd252
#
_entry.id   5feee77bc3fe81a2cdb616fc23ccd252
#
_cell.length_a   1.000
_cell.length_b   1.000
_cell.length_c   1.000
_cell.angle_alpha   90.00
_cell.angle_beta   90.00
_cell.angle_gamma   90.00
#
_symmetry.space_group_name_H-M   'P 1'
#
loop_
_entity.id
_entity.type
_entity.pdbx_description
1 polymer ?
#
loop_
_entity_poly.entity_id
_entity_poly.type
_entity_poly.pdbx_seq_one_letter_code
_entity_poly.pdbx_strand_id
1 'polypeptide(L)'
;VYYGDTNESLHAFQHEDLPEGSPYVGMGRRHASQHFTSLLSAHVWVPGWTTSYYLDANHRGLEVAKLTGDYYVKRVFGDHGLRGRRLYLSVWNLAEIYDATKSDKYYNELEDRVKLMLELQKDPDQGGELVINRYGYAQVYASNGLRKYYQFTGSQEVKDAVVDHARTLRDVPPLNHDMESYLSSISSLVLGYEYSGEKSLLD
;
A
#
# COMPACT_ATOMS: atom_id res chain seq x y z
N VAL A 1 15.04 -3.31 -0.48
CA VAL A 1 15.76 -4.39 -1.10
C VAL A 1 14.77 -5.22 -1.90
N TYR A 2 15.05 -5.40 -3.16
CA TYR A 2 14.11 -5.90 -4.12
C TYR A 2 14.51 -7.28 -4.64
N TYR A 3 13.62 -8.24 -4.47
CA TYR A 3 13.87 -9.60 -4.89
C TYR A 3 13.84 -9.73 -6.41
N GLY A 4 14.89 -10.26 -7.00
CA GLY A 4 15.06 -10.37 -8.44
C GLY A 4 15.76 -9.19 -9.09
N ASP A 5 16.15 -8.18 -8.31
CA ASP A 5 16.87 -7.03 -8.82
C ASP A 5 18.37 -7.09 -8.55
N THR A 6 18.80 -7.49 -7.37
CA THR A 6 20.21 -7.68 -7.03
C THR A 6 20.43 -8.92 -6.17
N ASN A 7 21.54 -9.61 -6.35
CA ASN A 7 21.91 -10.75 -5.54
C ASN A 7 22.32 -10.34 -4.12
N GLU A 8 22.93 -9.16 -3.95
CA GLU A 8 23.34 -8.69 -2.64
C GLU A 8 22.17 -8.52 -1.69
N SER A 9 21.03 -8.14 -2.24
CA SER A 9 19.81 -8.00 -1.46
C SER A 9 19.21 -9.32 -1.04
N LEU A 10 19.71 -10.40 -1.56
CA LEU A 10 19.16 -11.75 -1.47
C LEU A 10 20.01 -12.70 -0.67
N HIS A 11 21.02 -12.23 0.02
CA HIS A 11 21.96 -13.08 0.76
C HIS A 11 21.32 -14.08 1.72
N ALA A 12 20.13 -13.82 2.22
CA ALA A 12 19.42 -14.77 3.04
C ALA A 12 18.42 -15.62 2.26
N PHE A 13 18.28 -15.31 0.97
CA PHE A 13 17.57 -16.14 0.02
C PHE A 13 18.51 -16.35 -1.11
N GLN A 14 18.78 -17.53 -1.43
CA GLN A 14 19.51 -17.87 -2.62
C GLN A 14 18.58 -17.51 -3.78
N HIS A 15 18.86 -16.41 -4.44
CA HIS A 15 18.03 -15.96 -5.57
C HIS A 15 17.98 -17.02 -6.66
N GLU A 16 19.09 -17.63 -6.88
CA GLU A 16 19.33 -18.77 -7.77
C GLU A 16 18.51 -20.00 -7.40
N ASP A 17 18.02 -20.09 -6.16
CA ASP A 17 17.14 -21.19 -5.73
C ASP A 17 15.70 -21.02 -6.19
N LEU A 18 15.34 -19.84 -6.70
CA LEU A 18 14.04 -19.66 -7.29
C LEU A 18 14.05 -20.13 -8.75
N PRO A 19 13.18 -21.07 -9.08
CA PRO A 19 13.04 -21.48 -10.46
C PRO A 19 12.63 -20.32 -11.36
N GLU A 20 13.07 -20.34 -12.60
CA GLU A 20 12.62 -19.40 -13.62
C GLU A 20 11.10 -19.38 -13.67
N GLY A 21 10.52 -18.18 -13.74
CA GLY A 21 9.07 -18.00 -13.70
C GLY A 21 8.43 -18.16 -12.31
N SER A 22 9.23 -18.19 -11.24
CA SER A 22 8.71 -18.24 -9.88
C SER A 22 7.63 -17.19 -9.65
N PRO A 23 6.49 -17.55 -9.03
CA PRO A 23 5.43 -16.60 -8.70
C PRO A 23 5.85 -15.56 -7.66
N TYR A 24 6.99 -15.75 -7.02
CA TYR A 24 7.51 -14.87 -5.98
C TYR A 24 8.39 -13.72 -6.51
N VAL A 25 8.71 -13.73 -7.80
CA VAL A 25 9.41 -12.60 -8.42
C VAL A 25 8.57 -11.34 -8.29
N GLY A 26 9.17 -10.26 -7.80
CA GLY A 26 8.47 -8.99 -7.51
C GLY A 26 8.13 -8.80 -6.04
N MET A 27 8.32 -9.82 -5.20
CA MET A 27 8.20 -9.64 -3.76
C MET A 27 9.40 -8.91 -3.17
N GLY A 28 9.12 -8.06 -2.18
CA GLY A 28 10.16 -7.50 -1.33
C GLY A 28 10.64 -8.50 -0.30
N ARG A 29 11.91 -8.42 -0.03
CA ARG A 29 12.47 -9.10 1.11
C ARG A 29 12.21 -8.28 2.38
N ARG A 30 11.87 -8.95 3.46
CA ARG A 30 11.78 -8.33 4.76
C ARG A 30 13.15 -7.78 5.14
N HIS A 31 13.25 -6.50 5.46
CA HIS A 31 14.54 -5.89 5.81
C HIS A 31 15.08 -6.41 7.13
N ALA A 32 16.34 -6.42 7.12
CA ALA A 32 17.30 -6.53 8.20
C ALA A 32 16.87 -7.06 9.54
N SER A 33 16.86 -8.31 9.78
CA SER A 33 17.23 -8.93 11.01
C SER A 33 17.42 -10.41 10.83
N GLN A 34 17.77 -11.03 11.89
CA GLN A 34 18.10 -12.46 11.99
C GLN A 34 16.92 -13.38 11.66
N HIS A 35 15.72 -12.84 11.53
CA HIS A 35 14.48 -13.60 11.34
C HIS A 35 14.03 -13.68 9.88
N PHE A 36 14.92 -13.47 8.92
CA PHE A 36 14.53 -13.19 7.57
C PHE A 36 14.69 -14.27 6.60
N THR A 37 13.81 -15.18 6.72
CA THR A 37 13.65 -16.23 5.73
C THR A 37 12.39 -16.10 4.90
N SER A 38 11.57 -15.04 5.09
CA SER A 38 10.31 -14.93 4.38
C SER A 38 10.28 -13.77 3.39
N LEU A 39 9.79 -14.03 2.21
CA LEU A 39 9.42 -13.03 1.22
C LEU A 39 8.10 -12.37 1.66
N LEU A 40 8.05 -11.04 1.64
CA LEU A 40 6.85 -10.31 2.08
C LEU A 40 6.45 -9.25 1.08
N SER A 41 5.25 -9.39 0.55
CA SER A 41 4.60 -8.35 -0.25
C SER A 41 4.39 -7.04 0.53
N ALA A 42 4.40 -7.11 1.85
CA ALA A 42 4.23 -5.97 2.74
C ALA A 42 5.52 -5.15 2.97
N HIS A 43 6.61 -5.45 2.27
CA HIS A 43 7.90 -4.77 2.43
C HIS A 43 8.50 -4.35 1.08
N VAL A 44 7.66 -3.95 0.16
CA VAL A 44 8.04 -3.39 -1.15
C VAL A 44 7.43 -2.00 -1.26
N TRP A 45 8.23 -1.00 -1.55
CA TRP A 45 7.79 0.37 -1.77
C TRP A 45 8.16 0.79 -3.19
N VAL A 46 7.14 0.88 -4.04
CA VAL A 46 7.26 1.24 -5.46
C VAL A 46 7.48 2.75 -5.68
N PRO A 47 6.95 3.67 -4.84
CA PRO A 47 6.99 5.10 -5.14
C PRO A 47 8.38 5.65 -5.45
N GLY A 48 9.42 5.15 -4.80
CA GLY A 48 10.81 5.58 -5.08
C GLY A 48 11.26 5.23 -6.51
N TRP A 49 10.86 4.08 -7.03
CA TRP A 49 11.21 3.65 -8.40
C TRP A 49 10.42 4.41 -9.45
N THR A 50 9.12 4.63 -9.24
CA THR A 50 8.32 5.44 -10.17
C THR A 50 8.74 6.90 -10.14
N THR A 51 9.11 7.44 -8.98
CA THR A 51 9.68 8.79 -8.87
C THR A 51 10.99 8.91 -9.65
N SER A 52 11.91 7.94 -9.50
CA SER A 52 13.16 7.92 -10.27
C SER A 52 12.91 7.80 -11.78
N TYR A 53 11.90 7.05 -12.18
CA TYR A 53 11.49 7.00 -13.58
C TYR A 53 11.02 8.38 -14.09
N TYR A 54 10.18 9.08 -13.33
CA TYR A 54 9.67 10.39 -13.75
C TYR A 54 10.73 11.49 -13.76
N LEU A 55 11.65 11.47 -12.79
CA LEU A 55 12.66 12.52 -12.66
C LEU A 55 13.87 12.30 -13.55
N ASP A 56 14.33 11.04 -13.67
CA ASP A 56 15.62 10.69 -14.25
C ASP A 56 15.48 9.79 -15.49
N ALA A 57 14.26 9.51 -15.95
CA ALA A 57 13.97 8.53 -16.99
C ALA A 57 14.57 7.14 -16.68
N ASN A 58 14.62 6.77 -15.41
CA ASN A 58 15.15 5.48 -14.98
C ASN A 58 14.22 4.33 -15.37
N HIS A 59 14.37 3.82 -16.59
CA HIS A 59 13.56 2.71 -17.10
C HIS A 59 13.71 1.44 -16.26
N ARG A 60 14.90 1.23 -15.65
CA ARG A 60 15.10 0.08 -14.75
C ARG A 60 14.20 0.17 -13.52
N GLY A 61 14.01 1.36 -12.95
CA GLY A 61 13.07 1.58 -11.86
C GLY A 61 11.63 1.20 -12.25
N LEU A 62 11.21 1.59 -13.46
CA LEU A 62 9.89 1.22 -13.98
C LEU A 62 9.73 -0.31 -14.19
N GLU A 63 10.75 -0.97 -14.72
CA GLU A 63 10.73 -2.43 -14.87
C GLU A 63 10.56 -3.15 -13.53
N VAL A 64 11.32 -2.71 -12.52
CA VAL A 64 11.23 -3.25 -11.16
C VAL A 64 9.84 -3.01 -10.56
N ALA A 65 9.28 -1.82 -10.73
CA ALA A 65 7.91 -1.50 -10.31
C ALA A 65 6.89 -2.44 -10.99
N LYS A 66 7.03 -2.68 -12.28
CA LYS A 66 6.16 -3.61 -13.04
C LYS A 66 6.23 -5.04 -12.52
N LEU A 67 7.42 -5.54 -12.17
CA LEU A 67 7.55 -6.88 -11.56
C LEU A 67 6.74 -6.99 -10.27
N THR A 68 6.74 -5.95 -9.44
CA THR A 68 5.91 -5.89 -8.23
C THR A 68 4.42 -5.88 -8.56
N GLY A 69 4.01 -5.10 -9.57
CA GLY A 69 2.63 -5.08 -10.04
C GLY A 69 2.18 -6.45 -10.56
N ASP A 70 3.02 -7.11 -11.35
CA ASP A 70 2.74 -8.44 -11.87
C ASP A 70 2.62 -9.50 -10.76
N TYR A 71 3.41 -9.37 -9.69
CA TYR A 71 3.25 -10.19 -8.51
C TYR A 71 1.87 -9.98 -7.85
N TYR A 72 1.43 -8.73 -7.70
CA TYR A 72 0.12 -8.44 -7.12
C TYR A 72 -1.02 -8.98 -7.99
N VAL A 73 -0.94 -8.83 -9.30
CA VAL A 73 -1.94 -9.36 -10.25
C VAL A 73 -2.04 -10.89 -10.19
N LYS A 74 -0.94 -11.58 -9.97
CA LYS A 74 -0.94 -13.05 -9.78
C LYS A 74 -1.63 -13.48 -8.49
N ARG A 75 -1.88 -12.56 -7.57
CA ARG A 75 -2.55 -12.81 -6.27
C ARG A 75 -1.91 -13.93 -5.46
N VAL A 76 -0.58 -14.06 -5.54
CA VAL A 76 0.17 -15.01 -4.71
C VAL A 76 0.24 -14.45 -3.29
N PHE A 77 -0.78 -14.74 -2.50
CA PHE A 77 -0.82 -14.36 -1.10
C PHE A 77 -0.54 -15.60 -0.26
N GLY A 78 0.36 -15.48 0.69
CA GLY A 78 0.54 -16.53 1.69
C GLY A 78 -0.71 -16.71 2.55
N ASP A 79 -0.67 -17.64 3.49
CA ASP A 79 -1.78 -18.15 4.30
C ASP A 79 -2.62 -17.11 5.07
N HIS A 80 -2.18 -15.87 5.14
CA HIS A 80 -2.87 -14.80 5.89
C HIS A 80 -3.82 -13.93 5.06
N GLY A 81 -4.01 -14.24 3.78
CA GLY A 81 -4.89 -13.49 2.89
C GLY A 81 -4.42 -12.04 2.65
N LEU A 82 -5.28 -11.27 1.97
CA LEU A 82 -5.04 -9.87 1.65
C LEU A 82 -5.67 -8.98 2.73
N ARG A 83 -4.89 -8.65 3.77
CA ARG A 83 -5.35 -7.83 4.90
C ARG A 83 -4.24 -6.92 5.42
N GLY A 84 -4.61 -5.90 6.19
CA GLY A 84 -3.69 -5.02 6.88
C GLY A 84 -2.65 -4.40 5.96
N ARG A 85 -1.40 -4.37 6.39
CA ARG A 85 -0.28 -3.76 5.64
C ARG A 85 -0.18 -4.24 4.20
N ARG A 86 -0.42 -5.53 3.94
CA ARG A 86 -0.33 -6.08 2.58
C ARG A 86 -1.36 -5.46 1.66
N LEU A 87 -2.57 -5.23 2.14
CA LEU A 87 -3.63 -4.58 1.38
C LEU A 87 -3.29 -3.12 1.14
N TYR A 88 -3.04 -2.35 2.19
CA TYR A 88 -2.86 -0.90 2.09
C TYR A 88 -1.63 -0.50 1.28
N LEU A 89 -0.49 -1.15 1.52
CA LEU A 89 0.73 -0.88 0.76
C LEU A 89 0.57 -1.29 -0.72
N SER A 90 -0.14 -2.38 -0.99
CA SER A 90 -0.37 -2.81 -2.37
C SER A 90 -1.29 -1.86 -3.14
N VAL A 91 -2.28 -1.25 -2.48
CA VAL A 91 -3.12 -0.20 -3.08
C VAL A 91 -2.25 0.99 -3.49
N TRP A 92 -1.37 1.47 -2.61
CA TRP A 92 -0.45 2.55 -2.97
C TRP A 92 0.50 2.16 -4.10
N ASN A 93 1.15 1.01 -4.00
CA ASN A 93 2.07 0.53 -5.03
C ASN A 93 1.39 0.36 -6.40
N LEU A 94 0.20 -0.25 -6.45
CA LEU A 94 -0.56 -0.42 -7.69
C LEU A 94 -0.99 0.92 -8.28
N ALA A 95 -1.39 1.88 -7.44
CA ALA A 95 -1.73 3.22 -7.90
C ALA A 95 -0.52 3.92 -8.56
N GLU A 96 0.68 3.79 -7.98
CA GLU A 96 1.91 4.30 -8.56
C GLU A 96 2.27 3.59 -9.89
N ILE A 97 2.14 2.27 -9.94
CA ILE A 97 2.44 1.49 -11.14
C ILE A 97 1.44 1.82 -12.25
N TYR A 98 0.16 1.89 -11.93
CA TYR A 98 -0.87 2.30 -12.89
C TYR A 98 -0.60 3.70 -13.42
N ASP A 99 -0.26 4.64 -12.54
CA ASP A 99 0.07 6.01 -12.95
C ASP A 99 1.22 6.04 -13.95
N ALA A 100 2.28 5.27 -13.71
CA ALA A 100 3.44 5.21 -14.58
C ALA A 100 3.23 4.44 -15.89
N THR A 101 2.30 3.47 -15.91
CA THR A 101 2.16 2.54 -17.04
C THR A 101 0.87 2.71 -17.83
N LYS A 102 -0.18 3.23 -17.19
CA LYS A 102 -1.57 3.30 -17.69
C LYS A 102 -2.11 1.93 -18.14
N SER A 103 -1.63 0.85 -17.53
CA SER A 103 -2.00 -0.51 -17.89
C SER A 103 -3.24 -0.98 -17.13
N ASP A 104 -4.28 -1.36 -17.86
CA ASP A 104 -5.57 -1.81 -17.30
C ASP A 104 -5.43 -2.99 -16.32
N LYS A 105 -4.44 -3.88 -16.53
CA LYS A 105 -4.23 -5.01 -15.62
C LYS A 105 -3.90 -4.56 -14.19
N TYR A 106 -3.17 -3.45 -14.03
CA TYR A 106 -2.84 -2.90 -12.72
C TYR A 106 -3.99 -2.07 -12.16
N TYR A 107 -4.73 -1.40 -13.04
CA TYR A 107 -5.94 -0.68 -12.65
C TYR A 107 -7.01 -1.62 -12.10
N ASN A 108 -7.30 -2.70 -12.79
CA ASN A 108 -8.31 -3.67 -12.37
C ASN A 108 -7.96 -4.30 -11.01
N GLU A 109 -6.69 -4.67 -10.80
CA GLU A 109 -6.25 -5.19 -9.50
C GLU A 109 -6.29 -4.12 -8.41
N LEU A 110 -5.96 -2.86 -8.72
CA LEU A 110 -6.08 -1.73 -7.81
C LEU A 110 -7.54 -1.52 -7.40
N GLU A 111 -8.45 -1.51 -8.36
CA GLU A 111 -9.89 -1.34 -8.13
C GLU A 111 -10.45 -2.45 -7.22
N ASP A 112 -10.11 -3.70 -7.48
CA ASP A 112 -10.53 -4.84 -6.64
C ASP A 112 -10.04 -4.67 -5.19
N ARG A 113 -8.82 -4.19 -4.99
CA ARG A 113 -8.27 -3.97 -3.65
C ARG A 113 -8.89 -2.78 -2.95
N VAL A 114 -9.19 -1.72 -3.66
CA VAL A 114 -9.92 -0.57 -3.10
C VAL A 114 -11.33 -1.00 -2.69
N LYS A 115 -12.04 -1.76 -3.52
CA LYS A 115 -13.35 -2.34 -3.16
C LYS A 115 -13.26 -3.16 -1.88
N LEU A 116 -12.25 -4.02 -1.77
CA LEU A 116 -12.02 -4.79 -0.55
C LEU A 116 -11.79 -3.90 0.68
N MET A 117 -11.03 -2.81 0.55
CA MET A 117 -10.84 -1.85 1.66
C MET A 117 -12.18 -1.23 2.09
N LEU A 118 -13.01 -0.83 1.13
CA LEU A 118 -14.32 -0.23 1.42
C LEU A 118 -15.29 -1.24 2.04
N GLU A 119 -15.25 -2.50 1.62
CA GLU A 119 -16.03 -3.58 2.23
C GLU A 119 -15.60 -3.83 3.69
N LEU A 120 -14.30 -3.89 3.94
CA LEU A 120 -13.77 -4.06 5.29
C LEU A 120 -14.13 -2.89 6.21
N GLN A 121 -14.18 -1.66 5.69
CA GLN A 121 -14.63 -0.51 6.48
C GLN A 121 -16.10 -0.61 6.91
N LYS A 122 -16.93 -1.23 6.09
CA LYS A 122 -18.36 -1.45 6.38
C LYS A 122 -18.60 -2.61 7.37
N ASP A 123 -17.56 -3.38 7.69
CA ASP A 123 -17.64 -4.47 8.66
C ASP A 123 -17.89 -3.89 10.07
N PRO A 124 -18.97 -4.27 10.75
CA PRO A 124 -19.28 -3.78 12.10
C PRO A 124 -18.17 -4.02 13.11
N ASP A 125 -17.40 -5.09 12.94
CA ASP A 125 -16.28 -5.43 13.83
C ASP A 125 -15.08 -4.49 13.66
N GLN A 126 -15.05 -3.69 12.59
CA GLN A 126 -14.02 -2.69 12.33
C GLN A 126 -14.42 -1.27 12.73
N GLY A 127 -15.64 -1.07 13.19
CA GLY A 127 -16.10 0.21 13.74
C GLY A 127 -16.05 1.40 12.76
N GLY A 128 -16.14 1.14 11.44
CA GLY A 128 -16.04 2.18 10.41
C GLY A 128 -14.61 2.54 10.03
N GLU A 129 -13.63 1.79 10.50
CA GLU A 129 -12.22 2.03 10.25
C GLU A 129 -11.78 1.50 8.88
N LEU A 130 -11.29 2.39 8.03
CA LEU A 130 -10.69 2.03 6.75
C LEU A 130 -9.37 1.24 6.95
N VAL A 131 -8.68 1.53 8.05
CA VAL A 131 -7.43 0.86 8.44
C VAL A 131 -7.66 0.10 9.73
N ILE A 132 -7.60 -1.23 9.66
CA ILE A 132 -7.79 -2.12 10.81
C ILE A 132 -6.90 -1.68 11.98
N ASN A 133 -7.52 -1.62 13.16
CA ASN A 133 -6.86 -1.28 14.43
C ASN A 133 -6.12 0.08 14.38
N ARG A 134 -6.47 0.95 13.46
CA ARG A 134 -5.83 2.28 13.31
C ARG A 134 -4.30 2.21 13.31
N TYR A 135 -3.76 1.19 12.68
CA TYR A 135 -2.33 0.89 12.68
C TYR A 135 -1.53 2.05 12.10
N GLY A 136 -0.56 2.61 12.85
CA GLY A 136 0.12 3.86 12.52
C GLY A 136 0.61 3.98 11.08
N TYR A 137 1.67 3.28 10.70
CA TYR A 137 2.25 3.37 9.34
C TYR A 137 1.27 2.96 8.22
N ALA A 138 0.28 2.13 8.53
CA ALA A 138 -0.74 1.72 7.55
C ALA A 138 -1.63 2.88 7.11
N GLN A 139 -1.80 3.90 7.97
CA GLN A 139 -2.49 5.14 7.64
C GLN A 139 -1.85 5.85 6.45
N VAL A 140 -0.52 5.93 6.45
CA VAL A 140 0.24 6.56 5.37
C VAL A 140 0.04 5.82 4.05
N TYR A 141 0.06 4.48 4.08
CA TYR A 141 -0.10 3.67 2.87
C TYR A 141 -1.52 3.79 2.30
N ALA A 142 -2.53 3.67 3.16
CA ALA A 142 -3.92 3.80 2.77
C ALA A 142 -4.21 5.20 2.19
N SER A 143 -3.80 6.25 2.89
CA SER A 143 -4.06 7.63 2.47
C SER A 143 -3.42 7.96 1.12
N ASN A 144 -2.16 7.57 0.91
CA ASN A 144 -1.48 7.82 -0.36
C ASN A 144 -2.09 7.02 -1.52
N GLY A 145 -2.41 5.76 -1.28
CA GLY A 145 -3.03 4.91 -2.29
C GLY A 145 -4.42 5.39 -2.69
N LEU A 146 -5.27 5.72 -1.71
CA LEU A 146 -6.63 6.19 -1.95
C LEU A 146 -6.66 7.61 -2.54
N ARG A 147 -5.72 8.49 -2.16
CA ARG A 147 -5.56 9.80 -2.79
C ARG A 147 -5.32 9.65 -4.29
N LYS A 148 -4.37 8.80 -4.68
CA LYS A 148 -4.10 8.56 -6.11
C LYS A 148 -5.28 7.90 -6.82
N TYR A 149 -5.90 6.90 -6.21
CA TYR A 149 -7.08 6.27 -6.80
C TYR A 149 -8.21 7.27 -7.02
N TYR A 150 -8.47 8.15 -6.05
CA TYR A 150 -9.46 9.22 -6.20
C TYR A 150 -9.10 10.19 -7.33
N GLN A 151 -7.83 10.52 -7.50
CA GLN A 151 -7.37 11.37 -8.61
C GLN A 151 -7.64 10.75 -9.99
N PHE A 152 -7.62 9.42 -10.09
CA PHE A 152 -7.92 8.73 -11.35
C PHE A 152 -9.42 8.60 -11.63
N THR A 153 -10.23 8.44 -10.57
CA THR A 153 -11.61 7.99 -10.69
C THR A 153 -12.65 9.05 -10.32
N GLY A 154 -12.30 9.98 -9.44
CA GLY A 154 -13.25 10.88 -8.82
C GLY A 154 -14.30 10.18 -7.94
N SER A 155 -14.02 8.95 -7.47
CA SER A 155 -14.98 8.11 -6.74
C SER A 155 -15.51 8.79 -5.48
N GLN A 156 -16.78 9.12 -5.46
CA GLN A 156 -17.42 9.71 -4.28
C GLN A 156 -17.42 8.74 -3.11
N GLU A 157 -17.58 7.44 -3.36
CA GLU A 157 -17.54 6.42 -2.32
C GLU A 157 -16.18 6.40 -1.59
N VAL A 158 -15.07 6.50 -2.33
CA VAL A 158 -13.73 6.58 -1.74
C VAL A 158 -13.56 7.87 -0.94
N LYS A 159 -14.06 8.98 -1.47
CA LYS A 159 -14.02 10.27 -0.78
C LYS A 159 -14.75 10.20 0.57
N ASP A 160 -15.97 9.68 0.56
CA ASP A 160 -16.80 9.55 1.76
C ASP A 160 -16.14 8.62 2.78
N ALA A 161 -15.63 7.48 2.33
CA ALA A 161 -14.93 6.51 3.17
C ALA A 161 -13.68 7.11 3.87
N VAL A 162 -12.91 7.91 3.16
CA VAL A 162 -11.73 8.60 3.72
C VAL A 162 -12.15 9.64 4.76
N VAL A 163 -13.21 10.40 4.51
CA VAL A 163 -13.71 11.41 5.45
C VAL A 163 -14.24 10.75 6.71
N ASP A 164 -15.02 9.69 6.60
CA ASP A 164 -15.55 8.96 7.74
C ASP A 164 -14.45 8.31 8.58
N HIS A 165 -13.42 7.77 7.91
CA HIS A 165 -12.25 7.25 8.62
C HIS A 165 -11.49 8.35 9.38
N ALA A 166 -11.31 9.52 8.78
CA ALA A 166 -10.66 10.66 9.43
C ALA A 166 -11.45 11.13 10.67
N ARG A 167 -12.77 11.19 10.58
CA ARG A 167 -13.64 11.48 11.74
C ARG A 167 -13.47 10.44 12.84
N THR A 168 -13.45 9.16 12.47
CA THR A 168 -13.20 8.08 13.44
C THR A 168 -11.86 8.25 14.16
N LEU A 169 -10.78 8.59 13.41
CA LEU A 169 -9.45 8.82 13.99
C LEU A 169 -9.40 10.04 14.92
N ARG A 170 -10.14 11.12 14.61
CA ARG A 170 -10.26 12.28 15.49
C ARG A 170 -10.94 11.91 16.82
N ASP A 171 -12.03 11.16 16.74
CA ASP A 171 -12.88 10.87 17.90
C ASP A 171 -12.34 9.69 18.73
N VAL A 172 -11.62 8.78 18.11
CA VAL A 172 -11.04 7.59 18.75
C VAL A 172 -9.57 7.46 18.37
N PRO A 173 -8.66 7.85 19.26
CA PRO A 173 -7.23 7.85 18.95
C PRO A 173 -6.71 6.43 18.66
N PRO A 174 -5.53 6.32 18.00
CA PRO A 174 -4.90 5.03 17.70
C PRO A 174 -4.76 4.14 18.93
N LEU A 175 -4.93 2.83 18.74
CA LEU A 175 -4.81 1.85 19.83
C LEU A 175 -3.40 1.83 20.45
N ASN A 176 -2.39 1.97 19.61
CA ASN A 176 -1.02 2.11 20.07
C ASN A 176 -0.78 3.59 20.38
N HIS A 177 -0.67 3.92 21.66
CA HIS A 177 -0.38 5.27 22.11
C HIS A 177 1.10 5.65 21.94
N ASP A 178 1.71 5.22 20.82
CA ASP A 178 3.08 5.57 20.48
C ASP A 178 3.12 6.78 19.50
N MET A 179 4.25 7.45 19.49
CA MET A 179 4.46 8.64 18.66
C MET A 179 4.29 8.31 17.16
N GLU A 180 4.70 7.14 16.71
CA GLU A 180 4.58 6.71 15.31
C GLU A 180 3.12 6.63 14.87
N SER A 181 2.26 6.05 15.70
CA SER A 181 0.83 5.92 15.40
C SER A 181 0.15 7.29 15.32
N TYR A 182 0.47 8.21 16.22
CA TYR A 182 -0.07 9.56 16.14
C TYR A 182 0.42 10.33 14.92
N LEU A 183 1.73 10.35 14.65
CA LEU A 183 2.29 11.05 13.51
C LEU A 183 1.78 10.48 12.18
N SER A 184 1.63 9.17 12.09
CA SER A 184 1.11 8.51 10.88
C SER A 184 -0.37 8.81 10.63
N SER A 185 -1.16 9.02 11.70
CA SER A 185 -2.58 9.38 11.58
C SER A 185 -2.79 10.76 10.95
N ILE A 186 -1.82 11.66 11.04
CA ILE A 186 -1.87 12.98 10.41
C ILE A 186 -2.17 12.86 8.91
N SER A 187 -1.61 11.85 8.23
CA SER A 187 -1.83 11.66 6.80
C SER A 187 -3.31 11.41 6.46
N SER A 188 -4.02 10.65 7.28
CA SER A 188 -5.45 10.38 7.10
C SER A 188 -6.32 11.58 7.50
N LEU A 189 -5.96 12.28 8.58
CA LEU A 189 -6.67 13.48 9.02
C LEU A 189 -6.56 14.60 7.98
N VAL A 190 -5.35 14.85 7.46
CA VAL A 190 -5.12 15.84 6.40
C VAL A 190 -5.89 15.47 5.13
N LEU A 191 -5.89 14.21 4.71
CA LEU A 191 -6.64 13.78 3.53
C LEU A 191 -8.15 13.94 3.74
N GLY A 192 -8.66 13.61 4.92
CA GLY A 192 -10.05 13.84 5.30
C GLY A 192 -10.42 15.33 5.25
N TYR A 193 -9.54 16.20 5.75
CA TYR A 193 -9.72 17.64 5.64
C TYR A 193 -9.72 18.12 4.19
N GLU A 194 -8.77 17.68 3.36
CA GLU A 194 -8.71 18.04 1.94
C GLU A 194 -10.02 17.70 1.20
N TYR A 195 -10.66 16.60 1.59
CA TYR A 195 -11.87 16.14 0.94
C TYR A 195 -13.17 16.75 1.49
N SER A 196 -13.22 17.06 2.79
CA SER A 196 -14.42 17.56 3.44
C SER A 196 -14.42 19.07 3.70
N GLY A 197 -13.26 19.68 3.88
CA GLY A 197 -13.12 21.04 4.40
C GLY A 197 -13.37 21.17 5.91
N GLU A 198 -13.52 20.07 6.65
CA GLU A 198 -13.79 20.06 8.09
C GLU A 198 -12.55 20.44 8.89
N LYS A 199 -12.47 21.68 9.36
CA LYS A 199 -11.31 22.18 10.13
C LYS A 199 -11.05 21.40 11.40
N SER A 200 -12.08 20.85 12.03
CA SER A 200 -11.93 20.02 13.25
C SER A 200 -11.13 18.73 13.05
N LEU A 201 -10.76 18.38 11.83
CA LEU A 201 -9.85 17.29 11.55
C LEU A 201 -8.37 17.70 11.67
N LEU A 202 -8.08 19.00 11.81
CA LEU A 202 -6.72 19.54 11.94
C LEU A 202 -6.42 20.04 13.37
N ASP A 203 -7.42 20.10 14.24
CA ASP A 203 -7.30 20.54 15.63
C ASP A 203 -6.87 19.38 16.54
#